data_4e0a725979f2b6cf7017c7e87e17007c
#
_entry.id   4e0a725979f2b6cf7017c7e87e17007c
#
_cell.length_a   1.000
_cell.length_b   1.000
_cell.length_c   1.000
_cell.angle_alpha   90.00
_cell.angle_beta   90.00
_cell.angle_gamma   90.00
#
_symmetry.space_group_name_H-M   'P 1'
#
loop_
_entity.id
_entity.type
_entity.pdbx_description
1 polymer ?
#
loop_
_entity_poly.entity_id
_entity_poly.type
_entity_poly.pdbx_seq_one_letter_code
_entity_poly.pdbx_strand_id
1 'polypeptide(L)'
;MVLLRPELPTDAAAVRELHRVAFGDHGEVVAGLVDDLRADDRAVGLVAEDAGAVLGHVLLVPGLLDAPRRLVPVYTLSPLAVLPGSQRRGTGSALVRAGLQEMAARGVPVVFLEGDPAFYRRLGFVAGADHGFRRPSLRIPEPAFQAALLPAYEPWMTGTHVYAETFWRHDAVGLRDPDA
;
A
#
# COMPACT_ATOMS: atom_id res chain seq x y z
N MET A 1 15.82 17.67 8.21
CA MET A 1 14.47 17.96 7.60
C MET A 1 14.13 16.79 6.70
N VAL A 2 13.02 16.11 6.96
CA VAL A 2 12.62 14.92 6.19
C VAL A 2 12.22 15.33 4.77
N LEU A 3 12.89 14.76 3.78
CA LEU A 3 12.59 14.90 2.36
C LEU A 3 11.81 13.67 1.87
N LEU A 4 10.73 13.89 1.12
CA LEU A 4 10.04 12.83 0.39
C LEU A 4 10.50 12.85 -1.07
N ARG A 5 10.86 11.69 -1.58
CA ARG A 5 11.31 11.54 -2.98
C ARG A 5 10.95 10.15 -3.54
N PRO A 6 10.95 9.99 -4.85
CA PRO A 6 10.90 8.65 -5.45
C PRO A 6 12.03 7.75 -4.93
N GLU A 7 11.70 6.47 -4.76
CA GLU A 7 12.70 5.44 -4.48
C GLU A 7 13.65 5.30 -5.69
N LEU A 8 14.93 5.15 -5.41
CA LEU A 8 15.98 4.90 -6.39
C LEU A 8 16.46 3.45 -6.27
N PRO A 9 17.01 2.86 -7.35
CA PRO A 9 17.60 1.50 -7.27
C PRO A 9 18.67 1.37 -6.17
N THR A 10 19.37 2.44 -5.86
CA THR A 10 20.38 2.52 -4.79
C THR A 10 19.80 2.43 -3.38
N ASP A 11 18.49 2.67 -3.22
CA ASP A 11 17.82 2.59 -1.92
C ASP A 11 17.44 1.15 -1.53
N ALA A 12 17.51 0.22 -2.47
CA ALA A 12 16.98 -1.14 -2.31
C ALA A 12 17.43 -1.83 -1.02
N ALA A 13 18.70 -1.74 -0.68
CA ALA A 13 19.24 -2.34 0.55
C ALA A 13 18.72 -1.65 1.82
N ALA A 14 18.63 -0.31 1.80
CA ALA A 14 18.14 0.47 2.93
C ALA A 14 16.62 0.25 3.13
N VAL A 15 15.85 0.18 2.05
CA VAL A 15 14.41 -0.12 2.07
C VAL A 15 14.15 -1.53 2.58
N ARG A 16 14.94 -2.53 2.14
CA ARG A 16 14.84 -3.89 2.64
C ARG A 16 15.06 -3.95 4.15
N GLU A 17 16.14 -3.33 4.64
CA GLU A 17 16.46 -3.30 6.07
C GLU A 17 15.40 -2.52 6.88
N LEU A 18 14.87 -1.42 6.34
CA LEU A 18 13.78 -0.66 6.94
C LEU A 18 12.55 -1.56 7.20
N HIS A 19 12.10 -2.33 6.20
CA HIS A 19 10.97 -3.24 6.34
C HIS A 19 11.27 -4.38 7.33
N ARG A 20 12.47 -4.95 7.26
CA ARG A 20 12.90 -5.98 8.19
C ARG A 20 12.80 -5.51 9.65
N VAL A 21 13.26 -4.30 9.94
CA VAL A 21 13.22 -3.73 11.29
C VAL A 21 11.82 -3.30 11.70
N ALA A 22 11.06 -2.67 10.80
CA ALA A 22 9.75 -2.12 11.12
C ALA A 22 8.69 -3.19 11.40
N PHE A 23 8.79 -4.36 10.77
CA PHE A 23 7.83 -5.47 10.90
C PHE A 23 8.27 -6.57 11.87
N GLY A 24 9.43 -6.43 12.54
CA GLY A 24 9.88 -7.35 13.58
C GLY A 24 9.90 -8.82 13.13
N ASP A 25 9.15 -9.68 13.79
CA ASP A 25 9.12 -11.13 13.50
C ASP A 25 8.65 -11.46 12.07
N HIS A 26 7.88 -10.59 11.44
CA HIS A 26 7.45 -10.72 10.04
C HIS A 26 8.37 -9.98 9.06
N GLY A 27 9.44 -9.35 9.55
CA GLY A 27 10.28 -8.44 8.78
C GLY A 27 10.93 -9.07 7.55
N GLU A 28 11.43 -10.30 7.64
CA GLU A 28 12.05 -10.98 6.48
C GLU A 28 11.02 -11.30 5.38
N VAL A 29 9.81 -11.71 5.77
CA VAL A 29 8.73 -11.98 4.81
C VAL A 29 8.32 -10.71 4.09
N VAL A 30 8.13 -9.61 4.83
CA VAL A 30 7.75 -8.31 4.25
C VAL A 30 8.87 -7.74 3.39
N ALA A 31 10.13 -7.86 3.81
CA ALA A 31 11.27 -7.42 3.01
C ALA A 31 11.36 -8.18 1.67
N GLY A 32 11.17 -9.51 1.69
CA GLY A 32 11.11 -10.33 0.47
C GLY A 32 9.92 -9.97 -0.42
N LEU A 33 8.75 -9.71 0.17
CA LEU A 33 7.57 -9.23 -0.56
C LEU A 33 7.86 -7.91 -1.29
N VAL A 34 8.51 -6.95 -0.63
CA VAL A 34 8.87 -5.65 -1.24
C VAL A 34 9.80 -5.84 -2.42
N ASP A 35 10.82 -6.70 -2.29
CA ASP A 35 11.76 -6.97 -3.37
C ASP A 35 11.04 -7.53 -4.61
N ASP A 36 10.11 -8.48 -4.42
CA ASP A 36 9.35 -9.08 -5.52
C ASP A 36 8.30 -8.12 -6.11
N LEU A 37 7.62 -7.33 -5.27
CA LEU A 37 6.65 -6.33 -5.75
C LEU A 37 7.32 -5.20 -6.55
N ARG A 38 8.52 -4.79 -6.15
CA ARG A 38 9.32 -3.78 -6.84
C ARG A 38 9.75 -4.22 -8.24
N ALA A 39 9.76 -5.52 -8.54
CA ALA A 39 10.10 -6.05 -9.86
C ALA A 39 9.06 -5.69 -10.95
N ASP A 40 7.84 -5.31 -10.59
CA ASP A 40 6.89 -4.72 -11.54
C ASP A 40 7.29 -3.26 -11.83
N ASP A 41 7.61 -2.95 -13.08
CA ASP A 41 8.05 -1.63 -13.53
C ASP A 41 7.00 -0.52 -13.36
N ARG A 42 5.74 -0.90 -13.12
CA ARG A 42 4.64 0.01 -12.82
C ARG A 42 4.52 0.32 -11.32
N ALA A 43 5.19 -0.45 -10.47
CA ALA A 43 5.20 -0.17 -9.03
C ALA A 43 5.86 1.18 -8.74
N VAL A 44 5.36 1.88 -7.75
CA VAL A 44 5.83 3.22 -7.37
C VAL A 44 6.26 3.22 -5.92
N GLY A 45 7.57 3.30 -5.68
CA GLY A 45 8.16 3.45 -4.36
C GLY A 45 8.43 4.92 -4.04
N LEU A 46 8.11 5.33 -2.81
CA LEU A 46 8.51 6.62 -2.26
C LEU A 46 9.25 6.41 -0.94
N VAL A 47 10.31 7.16 -0.74
CA VAL A 47 11.10 7.16 0.49
C VAL A 47 11.01 8.49 1.22
N ALA A 48 11.06 8.41 2.55
CA ALA A 48 11.29 9.54 3.42
C ALA A 48 12.75 9.48 3.90
N GLU A 49 13.52 10.51 3.58
CA GLU A 49 14.96 10.59 3.87
C GLU A 49 15.27 11.77 4.79
N ASP A 50 16.18 11.59 5.72
CA ASP A 50 16.79 12.68 6.49
C ASP A 50 18.30 12.46 6.60
N ALA A 51 19.06 13.48 6.22
CA ALA A 51 20.53 13.46 6.24
C ALA A 51 21.16 12.22 5.53
N GLY A 52 20.58 11.78 4.43
CA GLY A 52 21.04 10.62 3.66
C GLY A 52 20.57 9.26 4.17
N ALA A 53 19.79 9.21 5.27
CA ALA A 53 19.25 7.97 5.80
C ALA A 53 17.77 7.79 5.43
N VAL A 54 17.38 6.63 4.93
CA VAL A 54 15.99 6.27 4.67
C VAL A 54 15.29 5.95 5.99
N LEU A 55 14.28 6.75 6.33
CA LEU A 55 13.50 6.64 7.57
C LEU A 55 12.13 6.01 7.38
N GLY A 56 11.63 6.03 6.17
CA GLY A 56 10.32 5.48 5.84
C GLY A 56 10.20 5.16 4.35
N HIS A 57 9.30 4.26 4.03
CA HIS A 57 9.03 3.82 2.67
C HIS A 57 7.56 3.46 2.51
N VAL A 58 6.99 3.73 1.34
CA VAL A 58 5.69 3.24 0.90
C VAL A 58 5.81 2.72 -0.52
N LEU A 59 5.18 1.58 -0.78
CA LEU A 59 5.07 1.03 -2.13
C LEU A 59 3.61 1.07 -2.58
N LEU A 60 3.39 1.50 -3.81
CA LEU A 60 2.11 1.44 -4.50
C LEU A 60 2.25 0.46 -5.66
N VAL A 61 1.43 -0.58 -5.64
CA VAL A 61 1.52 -1.74 -6.53
C VAL A 61 0.31 -1.80 -7.44
N PRO A 62 0.48 -2.02 -8.75
CA PRO A 62 -0.65 -2.14 -9.66
C PRO A 62 -1.52 -3.35 -9.33
N GLY A 63 -2.81 -3.18 -9.50
CA GLY A 63 -3.85 -4.20 -9.36
C GLY A 63 -5.01 -3.92 -10.29
N LEU A 64 -6.07 -4.68 -10.17
CA LEU A 64 -7.27 -4.53 -10.99
C LEU A 64 -8.51 -4.44 -10.10
N LEU A 65 -9.49 -3.70 -10.56
CA LEU A 65 -10.86 -3.79 -10.07
C LEU A 65 -11.70 -4.50 -11.13
N ASP A 66 -12.24 -5.65 -10.77
CA ASP A 66 -13.20 -6.38 -11.60
C ASP A 66 -14.58 -5.72 -11.49
N ALA A 67 -14.77 -4.69 -12.32
CA ALA A 67 -15.95 -3.84 -12.31
C ALA A 67 -16.97 -4.27 -13.38
N PRO A 68 -18.28 -3.95 -13.21
CA PRO A 68 -19.34 -4.46 -14.09
C PRO A 68 -19.17 -4.12 -15.57
N ARG A 69 -18.54 -2.99 -15.90
CA ARG A 69 -18.37 -2.55 -17.29
C ARG A 69 -17.08 -3.07 -17.94
N ARG A 70 -16.00 -3.16 -17.18
CA ARG A 70 -14.67 -3.58 -17.62
C ARG A 70 -13.72 -3.71 -16.44
N LEU A 71 -12.58 -4.35 -16.64
CA LEU A 71 -11.46 -4.26 -15.70
C LEU A 71 -10.95 -2.82 -15.64
N VAL A 72 -10.75 -2.32 -14.42
CA VAL A 72 -10.22 -0.98 -14.17
C VAL A 72 -8.85 -1.10 -13.52
N PRO A 73 -7.78 -0.53 -14.11
CA PRO A 73 -6.49 -0.44 -13.43
C PRO A 73 -6.60 0.39 -12.15
N VAL A 74 -6.12 -0.16 -11.05
CA VAL A 74 -6.10 0.46 -9.72
C VAL A 74 -4.76 0.17 -9.06
N TYR A 75 -4.55 0.68 -7.86
CA TYR A 75 -3.33 0.41 -7.08
C TYR A 75 -3.64 -0.06 -5.67
N THR A 76 -2.73 -0.83 -5.11
CA THR A 76 -2.70 -1.21 -3.69
C THR A 76 -1.54 -0.47 -3.02
N LEU A 77 -1.81 0.22 -1.92
CA LEU A 77 -0.78 0.80 -1.05
C LEU A 77 -0.34 -0.29 -0.07
N SER A 78 0.79 -0.91 -0.34
CA SER A 78 1.37 -1.96 0.51
C SER A 78 2.78 -2.33 0.06
N PRO A 79 3.71 -2.46 1.01
CA PRO A 79 3.60 -2.08 2.41
C PRO A 79 3.97 -0.60 2.68
N LEU A 80 3.63 -0.12 3.87
CA LEU A 80 4.10 1.14 4.45
C LEU A 80 4.95 0.83 5.67
N ALA A 81 6.16 1.38 5.73
CA ALA A 81 7.05 1.26 6.88
C ALA A 81 7.66 2.59 7.28
N VAL A 82 7.88 2.77 8.59
CA VAL A 82 8.67 3.86 9.18
C VAL A 82 9.52 3.24 10.28
N LEU A 83 10.81 3.58 10.33
CA LEU A 83 11.71 3.13 11.40
C LEU A 83 11.11 3.43 12.77
N PRO A 84 11.16 2.49 13.72
CA PRO A 84 10.55 2.65 15.06
C PRO A 84 10.91 3.98 15.74
N GLY A 85 12.17 4.40 15.68
CA GLY A 85 12.64 5.67 16.26
C GLY A 85 12.14 6.94 15.56
N SER A 86 11.53 6.80 14.35
CA SER A 86 11.00 7.90 13.53
C SER A 86 9.49 7.88 13.40
N GLN A 87 8.81 6.91 14.04
CA GLN A 87 7.34 6.81 14.05
C GLN A 87 6.71 7.94 14.88
N ARG A 88 5.39 8.13 14.69
CA ARG A 88 4.58 9.14 15.39
C ARG A 88 5.01 10.60 15.20
N ARG A 89 5.83 10.86 14.18
CA ARG A 89 6.30 12.19 13.77
C ARG A 89 5.66 12.67 12.46
N GLY A 90 4.65 11.98 11.96
CA GLY A 90 3.93 12.33 10.73
C GLY A 90 4.55 11.76 9.44
N THR A 91 5.71 11.11 9.49
CA THR A 91 6.40 10.55 8.31
C THR A 91 5.53 9.58 7.51
N GLY A 92 4.88 8.61 8.17
CA GLY A 92 3.98 7.67 7.49
C GLY A 92 2.79 8.36 6.82
N SER A 93 2.18 9.34 7.50
CA SER A 93 1.08 10.12 6.93
C SER A 93 1.53 10.97 5.73
N ALA A 94 2.74 11.50 5.76
CA ALA A 94 3.32 12.27 4.65
C ALA A 94 3.58 11.38 3.44
N LEU A 95 4.14 10.18 3.62
CA LEU A 95 4.34 9.18 2.58
C LEU A 95 3.02 8.76 1.92
N VAL A 96 1.99 8.46 2.72
CA VAL A 96 0.67 8.09 2.19
C VAL A 96 0.09 9.22 1.34
N ARG A 97 0.11 10.47 1.83
CA ARG A 97 -0.40 11.62 1.06
C ARG A 97 0.37 11.82 -0.24
N ALA A 98 1.70 11.73 -0.20
CA ALA A 98 2.53 11.83 -1.40
C ALA A 98 2.20 10.70 -2.41
N GLY A 99 2.02 9.47 -1.94
CA GLY A 99 1.60 8.35 -2.78
C GLY A 99 0.24 8.57 -3.43
N LEU A 100 -0.76 9.06 -2.68
CA LEU A 100 -2.08 9.37 -3.24
C LEU A 100 -2.03 10.52 -4.27
N GLN A 101 -1.20 11.54 -4.04
CA GLN A 101 -0.98 12.62 -5.01
C GLN A 101 -0.35 12.11 -6.30
N GLU A 102 0.66 11.24 -6.20
CA GLU A 102 1.30 10.60 -7.36
C GLU A 102 0.29 9.75 -8.15
N MET A 103 -0.55 8.95 -7.47
CA MET A 103 -1.58 8.16 -8.12
C MET A 103 -2.65 9.04 -8.79
N ALA A 104 -3.06 10.12 -8.15
CA ALA A 104 -4.00 11.08 -8.74
C ALA A 104 -3.41 11.73 -10.00
N ALA A 105 -2.14 12.12 -9.99
CA ALA A 105 -1.44 12.68 -11.14
C ALA A 105 -1.34 11.70 -12.32
N ARG A 106 -1.29 10.39 -12.04
CA ARG A 106 -1.32 9.32 -13.04
C ARG A 106 -2.72 8.97 -13.55
N GLY A 107 -3.77 9.60 -13.05
CA GLY A 107 -5.16 9.28 -13.42
C GLY A 107 -5.68 7.97 -12.84
N VAL A 108 -5.06 7.45 -11.79
CA VAL A 108 -5.55 6.26 -11.07
C VAL A 108 -6.84 6.60 -10.35
N PRO A 109 -7.92 5.82 -10.51
CA PRO A 109 -9.21 6.16 -9.90
C PRO A 109 -9.30 5.78 -8.41
N VAL A 110 -8.66 4.68 -8.00
CA VAL A 110 -8.79 4.13 -6.63
C VAL A 110 -7.46 3.55 -6.17
N VAL A 111 -7.11 3.83 -4.92
CA VAL A 111 -6.03 3.14 -4.20
C VAL A 111 -6.62 2.36 -3.05
N PHE A 112 -6.36 1.06 -3.00
CA PHE A 112 -6.82 0.16 -1.94
C PHE A 112 -5.71 -0.12 -0.92
N LEU A 113 -6.09 -0.54 0.27
CA LEU A 113 -5.19 -1.09 1.28
C LEU A 113 -5.91 -2.01 2.28
N GLU A 114 -5.12 -2.78 3.01
CA GLU A 114 -5.48 -3.42 4.27
C GLU A 114 -4.75 -2.72 5.41
N GLY A 115 -5.48 -2.22 6.41
CA GLY A 115 -4.82 -1.54 7.52
C GLY A 115 -5.77 -1.03 8.60
N ASP A 116 -5.19 -0.39 9.61
CA ASP A 116 -5.94 0.17 10.74
C ASP A 116 -6.80 1.38 10.28
N PRO A 117 -8.13 1.28 10.36
CA PRO A 117 -9.01 2.39 10.01
C PRO A 117 -8.76 3.66 10.83
N ALA A 118 -8.31 3.53 12.08
CA ALA A 118 -8.02 4.69 12.92
C ALA A 118 -6.88 5.53 12.37
N PHE A 119 -5.93 4.92 11.65
CA PHE A 119 -4.85 5.62 10.98
C PHE A 119 -5.28 6.16 9.61
N TYR A 120 -5.85 5.31 8.75
CA TYR A 120 -6.04 5.64 7.33
C TYR A 120 -7.25 6.54 7.05
N ARG A 121 -8.32 6.52 7.86
CA ARG A 121 -9.47 7.44 7.71
C ARG A 121 -9.06 8.90 7.72
N ARG A 122 -8.08 9.27 8.55
CA ARG A 122 -7.55 10.65 8.63
C ARG A 122 -6.77 11.08 7.38
N LEU A 123 -6.48 10.13 6.50
CA LEU A 123 -5.73 10.33 5.26
C LEU A 123 -6.64 10.25 4.02
N GLY A 124 -7.97 10.18 4.22
CA GLY A 124 -8.95 10.18 3.14
C GLY A 124 -9.40 8.80 2.68
N PHE A 125 -9.02 7.73 3.40
CA PHE A 125 -9.53 6.39 3.11
C PHE A 125 -10.92 6.20 3.73
N VAL A 126 -11.75 5.44 3.03
CA VAL A 126 -13.10 5.05 3.42
C VAL A 126 -13.22 3.52 3.45
N ALA A 127 -14.22 2.99 4.14
CA ALA A 127 -14.48 1.55 4.11
C ALA A 127 -14.84 1.12 2.68
N GLY A 128 -14.17 0.09 2.16
CA GLY A 128 -14.38 -0.36 0.79
C GLY A 128 -15.82 -0.80 0.52
N ALA A 129 -16.46 -1.45 1.49
CA ALA A 129 -17.84 -1.93 1.38
C ALA A 129 -18.86 -0.80 1.15
N ASP A 130 -18.64 0.39 1.74
CA ASP A 130 -19.53 1.55 1.60
C ASP A 130 -19.61 2.08 0.16
N HIS A 131 -18.63 1.72 -0.68
CA HIS A 131 -18.55 2.11 -2.09
C HIS A 131 -18.72 0.93 -3.06
N GLY A 132 -19.24 -0.20 -2.57
CA GLY A 132 -19.49 -1.39 -3.40
C GLY A 132 -18.22 -2.14 -3.82
N PHE A 133 -17.10 -1.92 -3.12
CA PHE A 133 -15.89 -2.71 -3.33
C PHE A 133 -15.90 -3.97 -2.48
N ARG A 134 -15.51 -5.07 -3.09
CA ARG A 134 -15.32 -6.34 -2.41
C ARG A 134 -13.85 -6.64 -2.25
N ARG A 135 -13.47 -7.04 -1.02
CA ARG A 135 -12.11 -7.45 -0.70
C ARG A 135 -11.71 -8.72 -1.47
N PRO A 136 -10.44 -8.87 -1.84
CA PRO A 136 -9.97 -10.01 -2.65
C PRO A 136 -10.02 -11.35 -1.90
N SER A 137 -10.09 -11.32 -0.56
CA SER A 137 -10.20 -12.51 0.29
C SER A 137 -11.08 -12.25 1.50
N LEU A 138 -11.85 -13.25 1.91
CA LEU A 138 -12.62 -13.22 3.16
C LEU A 138 -11.73 -13.23 4.40
N ARG A 139 -10.45 -13.59 4.26
CA ARG A 139 -9.44 -13.51 5.33
C ARG A 139 -9.06 -12.08 5.71
N ILE A 140 -9.36 -11.11 4.85
CA ILE A 140 -9.18 -9.68 5.19
C ILE A 140 -10.36 -9.25 6.06
N PRO A 141 -10.13 -8.77 7.29
CA PRO A 141 -11.22 -8.21 8.09
C PRO A 141 -11.90 -7.05 7.35
N GLU A 142 -13.23 -7.04 7.30
CA GLU A 142 -13.97 -6.04 6.51
C GLU A 142 -13.58 -4.59 6.84
N PRO A 143 -13.44 -4.19 8.12
CA PRO A 143 -13.03 -2.82 8.45
C PRO A 143 -11.60 -2.47 8.02
N ALA A 144 -10.73 -3.48 7.83
CA ALA A 144 -9.36 -3.27 7.40
C ALA A 144 -9.24 -2.99 5.89
N PHE A 145 -10.24 -3.42 5.09
CA PHE A 145 -10.26 -3.18 3.66
C PHE A 145 -10.79 -1.79 3.34
N GLN A 146 -9.93 -0.93 2.90
CA GLN A 146 -10.21 0.49 2.69
C GLN A 146 -9.80 0.95 1.29
N ALA A 147 -10.43 2.04 0.83
CA ALA A 147 -10.18 2.64 -0.47
C ALA A 147 -10.04 4.17 -0.37
N ALA A 148 -9.10 4.75 -1.10
CA ALA A 148 -9.04 6.18 -1.38
C ALA A 148 -9.61 6.42 -2.77
N LEU A 149 -10.68 7.20 -2.86
CA LEU A 149 -11.30 7.59 -4.12
C LEU A 149 -10.58 8.83 -4.66
N LEU A 150 -9.95 8.71 -5.82
CA LEU A 150 -9.18 9.77 -6.44
C LEU A 150 -10.01 10.49 -7.53
N PRO A 151 -9.56 11.64 -8.07
CA PRO A 151 -10.37 12.44 -8.99
C PRO A 151 -10.88 11.72 -10.25
N ALA A 152 -10.20 10.66 -10.69
CA ALA A 152 -10.62 9.85 -11.84
C ALA A 152 -11.67 8.77 -11.50
N TYR A 153 -12.08 8.63 -10.23
CA TYR A 153 -13.10 7.69 -9.82
C TYR A 153 -14.47 8.08 -10.34
N GLU A 154 -15.21 7.09 -10.81
CA GLU A 154 -16.62 7.22 -11.22
C GLU A 154 -17.49 6.21 -10.45
N PRO A 155 -18.75 6.53 -10.09
CA PRO A 155 -19.60 5.67 -9.23
C PRO A 155 -19.89 4.26 -9.77
N TRP A 156 -19.77 4.04 -11.09
CA TRP A 156 -19.92 2.70 -11.67
C TRP A 156 -18.72 1.77 -11.41
N MET A 157 -17.58 2.32 -10.97
CA MET A 157 -16.38 1.58 -10.65
C MET A 157 -16.54 0.90 -9.30
N THR A 158 -17.36 -0.14 -9.27
CA THR A 158 -17.59 -1.03 -8.12
C THR A 158 -17.13 -2.44 -8.47
N GLY A 159 -17.00 -3.33 -7.51
CA GLY A 159 -16.66 -4.74 -7.79
C GLY A 159 -15.55 -5.30 -6.90
N THR A 160 -14.91 -6.36 -7.35
CA THR A 160 -13.89 -7.06 -6.57
C THR A 160 -12.51 -6.52 -6.87
N HIS A 161 -11.76 -6.14 -5.83
CA HIS A 161 -10.35 -5.81 -5.97
C HIS A 161 -9.53 -7.09 -6.22
N VAL A 162 -8.68 -7.08 -7.23
CA VAL A 162 -7.81 -8.19 -7.60
C VAL A 162 -6.37 -7.79 -7.32
N TYR A 163 -5.77 -8.44 -6.34
CA TYR A 163 -4.37 -8.23 -5.97
C TYR A 163 -3.41 -8.79 -7.01
N ALA A 164 -2.21 -8.18 -7.10
CA ALA A 164 -1.09 -8.79 -7.80
C ALA A 164 -0.79 -10.18 -7.22
N GLU A 165 -0.43 -11.12 -8.11
CA GLU A 165 -0.13 -12.52 -7.74
C GLU A 165 0.94 -12.59 -6.63
N THR A 166 1.89 -11.68 -6.63
CA THR A 166 2.98 -11.61 -5.65
C THR A 166 2.48 -11.61 -4.21
N PHE A 167 1.39 -10.90 -3.90
CA PHE A 167 0.81 -10.93 -2.55
C PHE A 167 0.36 -12.34 -2.13
N TRP A 168 -0.18 -13.11 -3.07
CA TRP A 168 -0.63 -14.49 -2.83
C TRP A 168 0.55 -15.45 -2.63
N ARG A 169 1.60 -15.31 -3.45
CA ARG A 169 2.83 -16.12 -3.33
C ARG A 169 3.53 -15.94 -1.98
N HIS A 170 3.49 -14.75 -1.42
CA HIS A 170 4.05 -14.43 -0.11
C HIS A 170 3.07 -14.64 1.06
N ASP A 171 1.87 -15.19 0.79
CA ASP A 171 0.80 -15.33 1.78
C ASP A 171 0.48 -14.03 2.54
N ALA A 172 0.57 -12.90 1.85
CA ALA A 172 0.41 -11.55 2.39
C ALA A 172 -0.99 -10.98 2.12
N VAL A 173 -2.03 -11.83 2.13
CA VAL A 173 -3.44 -11.46 1.90
C VAL A 173 -4.29 -11.83 3.10
N GLY A 174 -4.69 -10.84 3.90
CA GLY A 174 -5.48 -11.06 5.10
C GLY A 174 -4.75 -11.88 6.17
N LEU A 175 -5.52 -12.40 7.10
CA LEU A 175 -5.01 -13.21 8.21
C LEU A 175 -5.36 -14.68 8.01
N ARG A 176 -4.43 -15.58 8.28
CA ARG A 176 -4.73 -17.01 8.37
C ARG A 176 -5.20 -17.35 9.79
N ASP A 177 -6.16 -18.26 9.86
CA ASP A 177 -6.58 -18.85 11.13
C ASP A 177 -5.54 -19.92 11.50
N PRO A 178 -4.78 -19.75 12.59
CA PRO A 178 -3.77 -20.72 13.00
C PRO A 178 -4.38 -22.04 13.48
N ASP A 179 -5.68 -22.05 13.81
CA ASP A 179 -6.41 -23.20 14.34
C ASP A 179 -7.30 -23.88 13.29
N ALA A 180 -7.24 -23.44 12.01
CA ALA A 180 -8.04 -24.01 10.92
C ALA A 180 -7.47 -25.32 10.35
#